data_8cd61df71b5a92520dc687a40eea9061
#
_entry.id   8cd61df71b5a92520dc687a40eea9061
#
_cell.length_a   1.000
_cell.length_b   1.000
_cell.length_c   1.000
_cell.angle_alpha   90.00
_cell.angle_beta   90.00
_cell.angle_gamma   90.00
#
_symmetry.space_group_name_H-M   'P 1'
#
loop_
_entity.id
_entity.type
_entity.pdbx_description
1 polymer ?
#
loop_
_entity_poly.entity_id
_entity_poly.type
_entity_poly.pdbx_seq_one_letter_code
_entity_poly.pdbx_strand_id
1 'polypeptide(L)'
;LDFVLGNLGLNSKLKASPDRPLMLKVNDFDQNGSVEPIFAFEKNGKQYPLALRQDIIKQMSSLKKKFLYYEDYANKSLDEIFDQRVLEQATNLKIQEVRSSVLINSGDGSFELKPLPDEAQFSPVYGLAIEDIDGNGVKDLVLGGNLFAVKPEIGRYDALHGSVLLGIGNGEFTPLSTQHSGLMVK
;
A
#
# COMPACT_ATOMS: atom_id res chain seq x y z
N LEU A 1 -22.36 9.32 -9.11
CA LEU A 1 -22.02 8.35 -8.05
C LEU A 1 -20.53 8.43 -7.78
N ASP A 2 -20.16 8.72 -6.54
CA ASP A 2 -18.78 8.76 -6.08
C ASP A 2 -18.46 7.49 -5.28
N PHE A 3 -17.17 7.22 -5.07
CA PHE A 3 -16.74 6.06 -4.29
C PHE A 3 -15.74 6.49 -3.22
N VAL A 4 -15.73 5.78 -2.10
CA VAL A 4 -14.70 5.88 -1.07
C VAL A 4 -13.86 4.62 -1.09
N LEU A 5 -12.55 4.80 -1.14
CA LEU A 5 -11.57 3.73 -1.29
C LEU A 5 -10.70 3.67 -0.03
N GLY A 6 -10.80 2.58 0.72
CA GLY A 6 -9.83 2.23 1.75
C GLY A 6 -8.55 1.70 1.13
N ASN A 7 -7.40 2.10 1.66
CA ASN A 7 -6.09 1.66 1.19
C ASN A 7 -5.12 1.50 2.37
N LEU A 8 -3.84 1.26 2.08
CA LEU A 8 -2.78 1.00 3.06
C LEU A 8 -2.46 2.22 3.95
N GLY A 9 -2.67 3.43 3.42
CA GLY A 9 -2.32 4.67 4.09
C GLY A 9 -0.83 5.03 3.98
N LEU A 10 -0.45 6.15 4.61
CA LEU A 10 0.90 6.70 4.53
C LEU A 10 1.83 6.27 5.66
N ASN A 11 1.29 5.71 6.73
CA ASN A 11 2.08 5.28 7.89
C ASN A 11 2.60 3.84 7.72
N SER A 12 3.24 3.57 6.60
CA SER A 12 3.82 2.26 6.28
C SER A 12 5.23 2.41 5.69
N LYS A 13 5.98 1.32 5.62
CA LYS A 13 7.27 1.26 4.92
C LYS A 13 7.10 1.27 3.40
N LEU A 14 5.92 0.91 2.91
CA LEU A 14 5.58 0.93 1.49
C LEU A 14 5.21 2.35 1.09
N LYS A 15 6.06 2.97 0.28
CA LYS A 15 5.84 4.32 -0.25
C LYS A 15 5.67 4.23 -1.76
N ALA A 16 4.62 4.85 -2.26
CA ALA A 16 4.36 4.92 -3.70
C ALA A 16 3.82 6.30 -4.08
N SER A 17 4.19 6.74 -5.26
CA SER A 17 3.64 7.93 -5.92
C SER A 17 3.70 7.72 -7.44
N PRO A 18 3.03 8.57 -8.24
CA PRO A 18 3.16 8.52 -9.71
C PRO A 18 4.60 8.59 -10.19
N ASP A 19 5.44 9.43 -9.56
CA ASP A 19 6.85 9.63 -9.92
C ASP A 19 7.76 8.52 -9.37
N ARG A 20 7.34 7.85 -8.30
CA ARG A 20 8.10 6.77 -7.65
C ARG A 20 7.17 5.60 -7.32
N PRO A 21 6.70 4.87 -8.33
CA PRO A 21 5.80 3.74 -8.11
C PRO A 21 6.51 2.61 -7.39
N LEU A 22 5.77 1.92 -6.53
CA LEU A 22 6.18 0.61 -6.06
C LEU A 22 5.90 -0.40 -7.17
N MET A 23 6.87 -1.23 -7.48
CA MET A 23 6.80 -2.21 -8.55
C MET A 23 6.45 -3.58 -7.99
N LEU A 24 5.58 -4.33 -8.69
CA LEU A 24 5.40 -5.75 -8.48
C LEU A 24 5.78 -6.47 -9.76
N LYS A 25 6.84 -7.25 -9.69
CA LYS A 25 7.29 -8.13 -10.77
C LYS A 25 6.82 -9.56 -10.49
N VAL A 26 6.26 -10.19 -11.51
CA VAL A 26 5.68 -11.53 -11.40
C VAL A 26 6.23 -12.40 -12.53
N ASN A 27 6.97 -13.43 -12.20
CA ASN A 27 7.51 -14.42 -13.13
C ASN A 27 7.94 -15.68 -12.37
N ASP A 28 8.25 -16.74 -13.09
CA ASP A 28 9.04 -17.87 -12.60
C ASP A 28 10.54 -17.48 -12.69
N PHE A 29 11.05 -16.85 -11.62
CA PHE A 29 12.39 -16.25 -11.63
C PHE A 29 13.52 -17.27 -11.54
N ASP A 30 13.28 -18.45 -11.00
CA ASP A 30 14.28 -19.52 -10.91
C ASP A 30 13.99 -20.72 -11.82
N GLN A 31 12.99 -20.60 -12.70
CA GLN A 31 12.60 -21.56 -13.71
C GLN A 31 12.24 -22.95 -13.13
N ASN A 32 11.61 -22.96 -11.95
CA ASN A 32 11.19 -24.17 -11.27
C ASN A 32 9.73 -24.57 -11.58
N GLY A 33 9.01 -23.80 -12.38
CA GLY A 33 7.61 -23.99 -12.73
C GLY A 33 6.62 -23.30 -11.77
N SER A 34 7.12 -22.61 -10.75
CA SER A 34 6.32 -21.79 -9.83
C SER A 34 6.51 -20.31 -10.16
N VAL A 35 5.49 -19.51 -9.90
CA VAL A 35 5.54 -18.06 -10.14
C VAL A 35 5.78 -17.34 -8.82
N GLU A 36 6.77 -16.45 -8.78
CA GLU A 36 7.09 -15.63 -7.61
C GLU A 36 6.69 -14.16 -7.83
N PRO A 37 5.97 -13.55 -6.88
CA PRO A 37 5.78 -12.11 -6.82
C PRO A 37 6.92 -11.43 -6.08
N ILE A 38 7.55 -10.43 -6.69
CA ILE A 38 8.64 -9.65 -6.09
C ILE A 38 8.26 -8.18 -6.08
N PHE A 39 8.04 -7.63 -4.88
CA PHE A 39 7.96 -6.18 -4.71
C PHE A 39 9.34 -5.55 -4.81
N ALA A 40 9.42 -4.46 -5.58
CA ALA A 40 10.64 -3.70 -5.76
C ALA A 40 10.37 -2.19 -5.73
N PHE A 41 11.36 -1.43 -5.33
CA PHE A 41 11.37 0.02 -5.38
C PHE A 41 12.54 0.51 -6.24
N GLU A 42 12.38 1.70 -6.80
CA GLU A 42 13.46 2.32 -7.58
C GLU A 42 14.28 3.27 -6.72
N LYS A 43 15.59 3.18 -6.86
CA LYS A 43 16.57 4.10 -6.26
C LYS A 43 17.73 4.30 -7.22
N ASN A 44 18.00 5.56 -7.60
CA ASN A 44 19.10 5.93 -8.51
C ASN A 44 19.08 5.16 -9.84
N GLY A 45 17.90 4.98 -10.44
CA GLY A 45 17.73 4.30 -11.73
C GLY A 45 17.86 2.77 -11.67
N LYS A 46 18.00 2.19 -10.48
CA LYS A 46 18.03 0.74 -10.26
C LYS A 46 16.86 0.28 -9.42
N GLN A 47 16.41 -0.95 -9.64
CA GLN A 47 15.32 -1.57 -8.90
C GLN A 47 15.86 -2.52 -7.83
N TYR A 48 15.41 -2.34 -6.60
CA TYR A 48 15.81 -3.13 -5.44
C TYR A 48 14.64 -3.88 -4.86
N PRO A 49 14.80 -5.17 -4.49
CA PRO A 49 13.73 -5.93 -3.88
C PRO A 49 13.42 -5.40 -2.47
N LEU A 50 12.14 -5.41 -2.09
CA LEU A 50 11.72 -5.20 -0.70
C LEU A 50 11.93 -6.44 0.17
N ALA A 51 11.95 -7.61 -0.45
CA ALA A 51 12.13 -8.87 0.24
C ALA A 51 13.53 -8.94 0.87
N LEU A 52 13.60 -9.36 2.12
CA LEU A 52 14.85 -9.68 2.78
C LEU A 52 15.45 -10.97 2.20
N ARG A 53 16.75 -11.19 2.42
CA ARG A 53 17.45 -12.39 1.94
C ARG A 53 16.73 -13.69 2.32
N GLN A 54 16.30 -13.85 3.57
CA GLN A 54 15.60 -15.05 4.03
C GLN A 54 14.28 -15.28 3.31
N ASP A 55 13.57 -14.22 2.94
CA ASP A 55 12.28 -14.29 2.26
C ASP A 55 12.44 -14.72 0.81
N ILE A 56 13.42 -14.15 0.10
CA ILE A 56 13.66 -14.48 -1.30
C ILE A 56 14.23 -15.89 -1.46
N ILE A 57 15.11 -16.33 -0.55
CA ILE A 57 15.63 -17.70 -0.53
C ILE A 57 14.55 -18.71 -0.16
N LYS A 58 13.59 -18.34 0.68
CA LYS A 58 12.45 -19.22 1.01
C LYS A 58 11.55 -19.46 -0.20
N GLN A 59 11.37 -18.45 -1.05
CA GLN A 59 10.64 -18.59 -2.30
C GLN A 59 11.45 -19.33 -3.36
N MET A 60 12.72 -18.98 -3.52
CA MET A 60 13.64 -19.49 -4.55
C MET A 60 14.88 -20.09 -3.90
N SER A 61 14.81 -21.37 -3.58
CA SER A 61 15.90 -22.07 -2.88
C SER A 61 17.21 -22.14 -3.68
N SER A 62 17.14 -22.02 -5.00
CA SER A 62 18.27 -21.91 -5.93
C SER A 62 19.21 -20.75 -5.58
N LEU A 63 18.68 -19.63 -5.08
CA LEU A 63 19.44 -18.44 -4.69
C LEU A 63 20.26 -18.64 -3.40
N LYS A 64 20.01 -19.68 -2.63
CA LYS A 64 20.76 -19.98 -1.40
C LYS A 64 22.26 -20.18 -1.65
N LYS A 65 22.62 -20.76 -2.79
CA LYS A 65 24.03 -20.95 -3.18
C LYS A 65 24.69 -19.66 -3.63
N LYS A 66 23.93 -18.74 -4.23
CA LYS A 66 24.42 -17.44 -4.71
C LYS A 66 24.64 -16.46 -3.56
N PHE A 67 23.78 -16.49 -2.55
CA PHE A 67 23.79 -15.55 -1.42
C PHE A 67 23.93 -16.33 -0.10
N LEU A 68 25.15 -16.74 0.23
CA LEU A 68 25.43 -17.50 1.46
C LEU A 68 25.27 -16.62 2.71
N TYR A 69 25.75 -15.40 2.65
CA TYR A 69 25.71 -14.42 3.74
C TYR A 69 24.75 -13.28 3.44
N TYR A 70 24.32 -12.55 4.48
CA TYR A 70 23.46 -11.39 4.30
C TYR A 70 24.15 -10.28 3.51
N GLU A 71 25.45 -10.11 3.70
CA GLU A 71 26.27 -9.13 2.97
C GLU A 71 26.29 -9.38 1.45
N ASP A 72 26.23 -10.65 1.03
CA ASP A 72 26.19 -11.01 -0.39
C ASP A 72 24.93 -10.47 -1.09
N TYR A 73 23.82 -10.39 -0.34
CA TYR A 73 22.52 -9.95 -0.83
C TYR A 73 22.26 -8.45 -0.58
N ALA A 74 22.87 -7.89 0.46
CA ALA A 74 22.64 -6.52 0.87
C ALA A 74 22.96 -5.54 -0.28
N ASN A 75 22.02 -4.61 -0.52
CA ASN A 75 22.13 -3.59 -1.57
C ASN A 75 22.21 -4.14 -3.01
N LYS A 76 21.85 -5.41 -3.25
CA LYS A 76 21.76 -5.96 -4.59
C LYS A 76 20.49 -5.50 -5.30
N SER A 77 20.64 -4.97 -6.50
CA SER A 77 19.55 -4.66 -7.40
C SER A 77 19.02 -5.93 -8.08
N LEU A 78 17.81 -5.85 -8.66
CA LEU A 78 17.18 -7.01 -9.29
C LEU A 78 18.01 -7.59 -10.44
N ASP A 79 18.71 -6.74 -11.21
CA ASP A 79 19.62 -7.13 -12.29
C ASP A 79 20.90 -7.82 -11.80
N GLU A 80 21.28 -7.63 -10.53
CA GLU A 80 22.38 -8.37 -9.90
C GLU A 80 21.91 -9.70 -9.29
N ILE A 81 20.60 -9.82 -9.00
CA ILE A 81 20.00 -11.02 -8.41
C ILE A 81 19.57 -12.01 -9.49
N PHE A 82 18.90 -11.53 -10.53
CA PHE A 82 18.27 -12.32 -11.58
C PHE A 82 18.88 -12.08 -12.95
N ASP A 83 18.70 -13.04 -13.85
CA ASP A 83 19.08 -12.91 -15.24
C ASP A 83 18.22 -11.83 -15.94
N GLN A 84 18.85 -11.03 -16.79
CA GLN A 84 18.19 -9.95 -17.52
C GLN A 84 16.98 -10.44 -18.34
N ARG A 85 17.11 -11.60 -19.00
CA ARG A 85 16.01 -12.17 -19.80
C ARG A 85 14.79 -12.50 -18.97
N VAL A 86 14.99 -13.03 -17.76
CA VAL A 86 13.90 -13.37 -16.84
C VAL A 86 13.21 -12.11 -16.33
N LEU A 87 13.98 -11.04 -16.08
CA LEU A 87 13.42 -9.74 -15.69
C LEU A 87 12.62 -9.08 -16.82
N GLU A 88 13.04 -9.21 -18.06
CA GLU A 88 12.35 -8.66 -19.24
C GLU A 88 11.03 -9.40 -19.52
N GLN A 89 10.98 -10.69 -19.24
CA GLN A 89 9.77 -11.52 -19.41
C GLN A 89 8.77 -11.35 -18.26
N ALA A 90 9.17 -10.72 -17.16
CA ALA A 90 8.29 -10.57 -15.99
C ALA A 90 7.12 -9.63 -16.29
N THR A 91 5.94 -10.00 -15.82
CA THR A 91 4.81 -9.08 -15.73
C THR A 91 5.14 -7.99 -14.72
N ASN A 92 5.02 -6.73 -15.16
CA ASN A 92 5.32 -5.57 -14.35
C ASN A 92 4.04 -4.82 -14.01
N LEU A 93 3.66 -4.81 -12.73
CA LEU A 93 2.57 -4.02 -12.20
C LEU A 93 3.13 -2.84 -11.40
N LYS A 94 2.42 -1.71 -11.40
CA LYS A 94 2.83 -0.49 -10.70
C LYS A 94 1.75 -0.08 -9.71
N ILE A 95 2.16 0.20 -8.48
CA ILE A 95 1.33 0.82 -7.47
C ILE A 95 1.77 2.28 -7.38
N GLN A 96 0.86 3.19 -7.66
CA GLN A 96 1.14 4.64 -7.70
C GLN A 96 0.45 5.38 -6.57
N GLU A 97 -0.54 4.75 -5.91
CA GLU A 97 -1.31 5.36 -4.83
C GLU A 97 -1.53 4.35 -3.70
N VAL A 98 -1.23 4.77 -2.48
CA VAL A 98 -1.44 3.98 -1.25
C VAL A 98 -2.35 4.69 -0.25
N ARG A 99 -2.77 5.93 -0.55
CA ARG A 99 -3.65 6.71 0.31
C ARG A 99 -5.09 6.23 0.19
N SER A 100 -5.79 6.16 1.32
CA SER A 100 -7.25 6.10 1.33
C SER A 100 -7.80 7.37 0.71
N SER A 101 -8.77 7.27 -0.20
CA SER A 101 -9.17 8.36 -1.10
C SER A 101 -10.65 8.34 -1.42
N VAL A 102 -11.16 9.46 -1.90
CA VAL A 102 -12.45 9.55 -2.57
C VAL A 102 -12.24 9.59 -4.08
N LEU A 103 -13.08 8.90 -4.80
CA LEU A 103 -13.11 8.91 -6.25
C LEU A 103 -14.38 9.66 -6.70
N ILE A 104 -14.21 10.90 -7.14
CA ILE A 104 -15.30 11.79 -7.53
C ILE A 104 -15.63 11.57 -9.00
N ASN A 105 -16.88 11.30 -9.29
CA ASN A 105 -17.37 11.18 -10.67
C ASN A 105 -17.53 12.55 -11.32
N SER A 106 -16.78 12.81 -12.37
CA SER A 106 -16.84 14.08 -13.13
C SER A 106 -18.09 14.18 -14.02
N GLY A 107 -18.85 13.10 -14.20
CA GLY A 107 -20.09 13.11 -14.98
C GLY A 107 -19.90 12.82 -16.48
N ASP A 108 -18.69 12.82 -16.97
CA ASP A 108 -18.30 12.55 -18.36
C ASP A 108 -17.69 11.15 -18.59
N GLY A 109 -17.78 10.29 -17.58
CA GLY A 109 -17.15 8.96 -17.57
C GLY A 109 -15.74 8.96 -16.97
N SER A 110 -15.22 10.12 -16.57
CA SER A 110 -13.97 10.24 -15.84
C SER A 110 -14.18 10.34 -14.33
N PHE A 111 -13.12 10.11 -13.57
CA PHE A 111 -13.10 10.23 -12.12
C PHE A 111 -11.87 11.00 -11.66
N GLU A 112 -12.05 11.84 -10.65
CA GLU A 112 -10.97 12.52 -9.96
C GLU A 112 -10.68 11.80 -8.63
N LEU A 113 -9.42 11.43 -8.39
CA LEU A 113 -8.99 10.81 -7.13
C LEU A 113 -8.52 11.90 -6.16
N LYS A 114 -9.22 12.05 -5.04
CA LYS A 114 -8.87 12.99 -3.96
C LYS A 114 -8.47 12.20 -2.71
N PRO A 115 -7.27 12.40 -2.15
CA PRO A 115 -6.88 11.77 -0.90
C PRO A 115 -7.78 12.23 0.25
N LEU A 116 -8.13 11.31 1.13
CA LEU A 116 -8.73 11.63 2.43
C LEU A 116 -7.71 12.32 3.36
N PRO A 117 -8.17 13.03 4.41
CA PRO A 117 -7.30 13.64 5.43
C PRO A 117 -6.28 12.67 6.04
N ASP A 118 -5.26 13.21 6.68
CA ASP A 118 -4.13 12.45 7.23
C ASP A 118 -4.57 11.39 8.25
N GLU A 119 -5.64 11.63 9.00
CA GLU A 119 -6.21 10.70 9.95
C GLU A 119 -6.66 9.37 9.30
N ALA A 120 -7.09 9.42 8.04
CA ALA A 120 -7.43 8.23 7.26
C ALA A 120 -6.20 7.49 6.70
N GLN A 121 -4.98 8.05 6.92
CA GLN A 121 -3.73 7.50 6.39
C GLN A 121 -2.86 6.84 7.47
N PHE A 122 -3.31 6.82 8.73
CA PHE A 122 -2.50 6.32 9.85
C PHE A 122 -2.37 4.80 9.88
N SER A 123 -3.32 4.09 9.27
CA SER A 123 -3.32 2.62 9.19
C SER A 123 -4.13 2.17 7.97
N PRO A 124 -3.98 0.91 7.52
CA PRO A 124 -4.84 0.37 6.48
C PRO A 124 -6.32 0.47 6.85
N VAL A 125 -7.13 0.95 5.91
CA VAL A 125 -8.59 1.07 6.09
C VAL A 125 -9.26 -0.15 5.46
N TYR A 126 -9.95 -0.95 6.28
CA TYR A 126 -10.70 -2.13 5.85
C TYR A 126 -12.21 -1.98 6.00
N GLY A 127 -12.64 -1.18 6.96
CA GLY A 127 -14.06 -0.91 7.23
C GLY A 127 -14.42 0.52 6.86
N LEU A 128 -15.54 0.69 6.16
CA LEU A 128 -16.08 1.97 5.74
C LEU A 128 -17.57 1.99 5.99
N ALA A 129 -18.06 3.06 6.63
CA ALA A 129 -19.49 3.39 6.65
C ALA A 129 -19.66 4.83 6.16
N ILE A 130 -20.73 5.06 5.40
CA ILE A 130 -21.03 6.36 4.76
C ILE A 130 -22.44 6.76 5.17
N GLU A 131 -22.56 7.76 6.03
CA GLU A 131 -23.85 8.28 6.53
C GLU A 131 -23.73 9.78 6.83
N ASP A 132 -24.85 10.46 6.89
CA ASP A 132 -24.96 11.84 7.40
C ASP A 132 -25.12 11.77 8.93
N ILE A 133 -24.03 11.93 9.65
CA ILE A 133 -23.97 11.71 11.10
C ILE A 133 -24.38 12.98 11.86
N ASP A 134 -24.02 14.15 11.35
CA ASP A 134 -24.30 15.44 11.99
C ASP A 134 -25.60 16.10 11.52
N GLY A 135 -26.27 15.52 10.51
CA GLY A 135 -27.57 15.97 10.00
C GLY A 135 -27.48 17.19 9.09
N ASN A 136 -26.30 17.48 8.50
CA ASN A 136 -26.08 18.63 7.64
C ASN A 136 -26.48 18.40 6.18
N GLY A 137 -26.89 17.17 5.82
CA GLY A 137 -27.28 16.76 4.46
C GLY A 137 -26.11 16.34 3.58
N VAL A 138 -24.87 16.35 4.09
CA VAL A 138 -23.67 15.86 3.40
C VAL A 138 -23.27 14.53 4.03
N LYS A 139 -22.76 13.59 3.22
CA LYS A 139 -22.33 12.30 3.72
C LYS A 139 -20.98 12.39 4.43
N ASP A 140 -20.92 11.78 5.62
CA ASP A 140 -19.74 11.63 6.45
C ASP A 140 -19.17 10.21 6.29
N LEU A 141 -17.96 10.01 6.80
CA LEU A 141 -17.27 8.73 6.77
C LEU A 141 -16.92 8.26 8.18
N VAL A 142 -17.19 6.99 8.45
CA VAL A 142 -16.61 6.28 9.61
C VAL A 142 -15.63 5.25 9.07
N LEU A 143 -14.38 5.33 9.51
CA LEU A 143 -13.29 4.50 9.03
C LEU A 143 -12.77 3.62 10.17
N GLY A 144 -12.51 2.37 9.84
CA GLY A 144 -11.88 1.41 10.74
C GLY A 144 -10.89 0.53 9.98
N GLY A 145 -9.81 0.17 10.66
CA GLY A 145 -8.84 -0.75 10.09
C GLY A 145 -7.52 -0.70 10.81
N ASN A 146 -6.93 -1.85 10.93
CA ASN A 146 -5.57 -2.05 11.42
C ASN A 146 -5.05 -3.36 10.85
N LEU A 147 -3.75 -3.52 10.74
CA LEU A 147 -3.12 -4.74 10.25
C LEU A 147 -2.14 -5.28 11.29
N PHE A 148 -2.54 -6.36 11.97
CA PHE A 148 -1.75 -7.01 13.02
C PHE A 148 -0.95 -8.22 12.51
N ALA A 149 -1.47 -8.92 11.48
CA ALA A 149 -0.85 -10.12 10.90
C ALA A 149 0.28 -9.75 9.93
N VAL A 150 1.33 -9.15 10.45
CA VAL A 150 2.52 -8.72 9.71
C VAL A 150 3.77 -9.40 10.23
N LYS A 151 4.82 -9.41 9.41
CA LYS A 151 6.14 -9.89 9.86
C LYS A 151 6.69 -8.96 10.93
N PRO A 152 7.40 -9.49 11.95
CA PRO A 152 7.97 -8.68 13.04
C PRO A 152 8.87 -7.53 12.56
N GLU A 153 9.59 -7.73 11.45
CA GLU A 153 10.51 -6.75 10.88
C GLU A 153 9.79 -5.52 10.28
N ILE A 154 8.50 -5.70 9.92
CA ILE A 154 7.67 -4.61 9.37
C ILE A 154 7.05 -3.79 10.50
N GLY A 155 6.68 -4.43 11.60
CA GLY A 155 5.90 -3.85 12.69
C GLY A 155 4.40 -3.84 12.38
N ARG A 156 3.57 -3.65 13.40
CA ARG A 156 2.12 -3.57 13.25
C ARG A 156 1.71 -2.24 12.66
N TYR A 157 0.63 -2.26 11.91
CA TYR A 157 -0.07 -1.06 11.44
C TYR A 157 -1.36 -0.92 12.25
N ASP A 158 -1.28 -0.35 13.45
CA ASP A 158 -2.35 -0.31 14.46
C ASP A 158 -2.58 1.10 15.02
N ALA A 159 -2.25 2.12 14.24
CA ALA A 159 -2.37 3.52 14.65
C ALA A 159 -3.77 4.13 14.44
N LEU A 160 -4.72 3.40 13.86
CA LEU A 160 -6.09 3.87 13.65
C LEU A 160 -6.99 3.36 14.78
N HIS A 161 -7.48 4.27 15.61
CA HIS A 161 -8.44 3.97 16.68
C HIS A 161 -9.91 4.12 16.25
N GLY A 162 -10.16 4.08 14.95
CA GLY A 162 -11.40 4.55 14.33
C GLY A 162 -11.31 6.04 14.02
N SER A 163 -11.87 6.45 12.89
CA SER A 163 -11.90 7.86 12.48
C SER A 163 -13.28 8.22 11.98
N VAL A 164 -13.76 9.39 12.39
CA VAL A 164 -14.95 10.03 11.83
C VAL A 164 -14.50 11.25 11.06
N LEU A 165 -14.88 11.32 9.79
CA LEU A 165 -14.58 12.43 8.90
C LEU A 165 -15.91 13.07 8.49
N LEU A 166 -16.16 14.32 8.90
CA LEU A 166 -17.36 15.06 8.54
C LEU A 166 -17.23 15.61 7.13
N GLY A 167 -18.22 15.33 6.29
CA GLY A 167 -18.29 15.84 4.93
C GLY A 167 -18.61 17.32 4.89
N ILE A 168 -17.85 18.10 4.10
CA ILE A 168 -18.09 19.53 3.87
C ILE A 168 -18.49 19.83 2.42
N GLY A 169 -18.78 18.77 1.65
CA GLY A 169 -19.15 18.86 0.24
C GLY A 169 -17.95 18.72 -0.70
N ASN A 170 -18.24 18.52 -1.99
CA ASN A 170 -17.23 18.36 -3.07
C ASN A 170 -16.16 17.29 -2.83
N GLY A 171 -16.47 16.24 -2.04
CA GLY A 171 -15.54 15.20 -1.69
C GLY A 171 -14.46 15.64 -0.70
N GLU A 172 -14.69 16.73 0.02
CA GLU A 172 -13.81 17.22 1.08
C GLU A 172 -14.37 16.84 2.46
N PHE A 173 -13.46 16.59 3.39
CA PHE A 173 -13.79 16.09 4.73
C PHE A 173 -12.94 16.77 5.79
N THR A 174 -13.54 16.95 6.97
CA THR A 174 -12.88 17.46 8.17
C THR A 174 -12.86 16.37 9.24
N PRO A 175 -11.69 16.00 9.79
CA PRO A 175 -11.60 15.01 10.85
C PRO A 175 -12.30 15.46 12.13
N LEU A 176 -13.12 14.59 12.69
CA LEU A 176 -13.70 14.78 14.02
C LEU A 176 -12.79 14.14 15.06
N SER A 177 -12.37 14.89 16.08
CA SER A 177 -11.49 14.36 17.10
C SER A 177 -12.16 13.21 17.87
N THR A 178 -11.35 12.27 18.38
CA THR A 178 -11.84 11.13 19.19
C THR A 178 -12.59 11.58 20.44
N GLN A 179 -12.24 12.75 21.00
CA GLN A 179 -12.96 13.31 22.14
C GLN A 179 -14.40 13.72 21.81
N HIS A 180 -14.64 14.18 20.58
CA HIS A 180 -15.98 14.58 20.12
C HIS A 180 -16.78 13.41 19.52
N SER A 181 -16.13 12.51 18.80
CA SER A 181 -16.80 11.35 18.22
C SER A 181 -17.09 10.25 19.24
N GLY A 182 -16.35 10.19 20.35
CA GLY A 182 -16.38 9.08 21.30
C GLY A 182 -15.90 7.74 20.73
N LEU A 183 -15.46 7.72 19.46
CA LEU A 183 -15.00 6.50 18.80
C LEU A 183 -13.54 6.21 19.18
N MET A 184 -13.35 5.12 19.91
CA MET A 184 -12.01 4.64 20.25
C MET A 184 -12.01 3.12 20.17
N VAL A 185 -11.61 2.58 19.04
CA VAL A 185 -11.49 1.14 18.79
C VAL A 185 -10.03 0.73 18.90
N LYS A 186 -9.76 -0.38 19.63
CA LYS A 186 -8.41 -0.96 19.74
C LYS A 186 -8.28 -2.20 18.87
#